data_2516ec08b11bbc2c1441b82fd5ec1248
#
_entry.id   2516ec08b11bbc2c1441b82fd5ec1248
#
_cell.length_a   1.000
_cell.length_b   1.000
_cell.length_c   1.000
_cell.angle_alpha   90.00
_cell.angle_beta   90.00
_cell.angle_gamma   90.00
#
_symmetry.space_group_name_H-M   'P 1'
#
loop_
_entity.id
_entity.type
_entity.pdbx_description
1 polymer ?
#
loop_
_entity_poly.entity_id
_entity_poly.type
_entity_poly.pdbx_seq_one_letter_code
_entity_poly.pdbx_strand_id
1 'polypeptide(L)'
;METREAAERFVRVWERAWAEHDVDALLALYAEGCVHRSMPFREPHRGRDELAAYLRWSFTDERVVDVRFGAPVIGEHGLAVAEFRVLAEEGEGPSTLAGCVFVRFDAEGFAVEARDYWHSVPGHQEPAGSLFLG
;
A
#
# COMPACT_ATOMS: atom_id res chain seq x y z
N MET A 1 12.96 -11.60 -11.52
CA MET A 1 12.48 -11.81 -10.13
C MET A 1 11.11 -12.47 -10.18
N GLU A 2 10.90 -13.49 -9.39
CA GLU A 2 9.61 -14.15 -9.30
C GLU A 2 8.55 -13.22 -8.70
N THR A 3 7.31 -13.35 -9.15
CA THR A 3 6.21 -12.52 -8.66
C THR A 3 6.06 -12.63 -7.14
N ARG A 4 6.17 -13.84 -6.59
CA ARG A 4 6.07 -14.03 -5.13
C ARG A 4 7.14 -13.24 -4.39
N GLU A 5 8.37 -13.30 -4.85
CA GLU A 5 9.48 -12.59 -4.24
C GLU A 5 9.26 -11.07 -4.28
N ALA A 6 8.82 -10.58 -5.44
CA ALA A 6 8.52 -9.15 -5.60
C ALA A 6 7.36 -8.72 -4.69
N ALA A 7 6.32 -9.54 -4.60
CA ALA A 7 5.15 -9.23 -3.76
C ALA A 7 5.50 -9.25 -2.28
N GLU A 8 6.28 -10.22 -1.83
CA GLU A 8 6.69 -10.29 -0.42
C GLU A 8 7.57 -9.10 -0.04
N ARG A 9 8.46 -8.67 -0.95
CA ARG A 9 9.25 -7.45 -0.75
C ARG A 9 8.35 -6.22 -0.67
N PHE A 10 7.38 -6.12 -1.58
CA PHE A 10 6.46 -4.99 -1.67
C PHE A 10 5.70 -4.81 -0.36
N VAL A 11 5.09 -5.88 0.16
CA VAL A 11 4.31 -5.78 1.41
C VAL A 11 5.19 -5.50 2.61
N ARG A 12 6.37 -6.09 2.67
CA ARG A 12 7.30 -5.90 3.79
C ARG A 12 7.81 -4.46 3.84
N VAL A 13 8.15 -3.89 2.68
CA VAL A 13 8.62 -2.51 2.62
C VAL A 13 7.48 -1.54 2.92
N TRP A 14 6.28 -1.76 2.36
CA TRP A 14 5.12 -0.92 2.65
C TRP A 14 4.77 -0.93 4.13
N GLU A 15 4.80 -2.09 4.77
CA GLU A 15 4.48 -2.20 6.21
C GLU A 15 5.41 -1.33 7.04
N ARG A 16 6.70 -1.39 6.80
CA ARG A 16 7.69 -0.59 7.52
C ARG A 16 7.66 0.88 7.09
N ALA A 17 7.70 1.12 5.80
CA ALA A 17 7.85 2.48 5.27
C ALA A 17 6.60 3.35 5.48
N TRP A 18 5.42 2.74 5.47
CA TRP A 18 4.20 3.48 5.82
C TRP A 18 4.25 3.93 7.29
N ALA A 19 4.65 3.03 8.18
CA ALA A 19 4.78 3.36 9.60
C ALA A 19 5.79 4.49 9.84
N GLU A 20 6.84 4.56 9.04
CA GLU A 20 7.92 5.55 9.18
C GLU A 20 7.77 6.75 8.24
N HIS A 21 6.76 6.74 7.37
CA HIS A 21 6.59 7.73 6.30
C HIS A 21 7.83 7.87 5.42
N ASP A 22 8.48 6.74 5.12
CA ASP A 22 9.70 6.69 4.32
C ASP A 22 9.34 6.66 2.83
N VAL A 23 9.13 7.84 2.26
CA VAL A 23 8.71 7.98 0.86
C VAL A 23 9.74 7.41 -0.09
N ASP A 24 11.04 7.63 0.16
CA ASP A 24 12.09 7.13 -0.73
C ASP A 24 12.10 5.61 -0.82
N ALA A 25 11.91 4.92 0.31
CA ALA A 25 11.83 3.46 0.33
C ALA A 25 10.63 2.96 -0.48
N LEU A 26 9.49 3.66 -0.38
CA LEU A 26 8.31 3.29 -1.15
C LEU A 26 8.53 3.50 -2.65
N LEU A 27 9.10 4.64 -3.04
CA LEU A 27 9.36 4.93 -4.45
C LEU A 27 10.31 3.91 -5.09
N ALA A 28 11.24 3.39 -4.32
CA ALA A 28 12.19 2.39 -4.82
C ALA A 28 11.51 1.08 -5.25
N LEU A 29 10.28 0.84 -4.82
CA LEU A 29 9.51 -0.34 -5.23
C LEU A 29 8.89 -0.21 -6.62
N TYR A 30 8.80 1.01 -7.16
CA TYR A 30 8.02 1.30 -8.35
C TYR A 30 8.90 1.57 -9.56
N ALA A 31 8.42 1.16 -10.74
CA ALA A 31 9.05 1.49 -12.02
C ALA A 31 8.87 2.99 -12.30
N GLU A 32 9.74 3.56 -13.13
CA GLU A 32 9.66 4.98 -13.49
C GLU A 32 8.31 5.38 -14.07
N GLY A 33 7.76 4.54 -14.95
CA GLY A 33 6.46 4.80 -15.60
C GLY A 33 5.28 4.21 -14.87
N CYS A 34 5.38 4.02 -13.56
CA CYS A 34 4.32 3.39 -12.78
C CYS A 34 3.02 4.19 -12.81
N VAL A 35 1.92 3.49 -12.55
CA VAL A 35 0.59 4.10 -12.37
C VAL A 35 0.04 3.63 -11.05
N HIS A 36 -0.30 4.57 -10.19
CA HIS A 36 -0.86 4.25 -8.86
C HIS A 36 -2.21 4.93 -8.72
N ARG A 37 -3.24 4.16 -8.40
CA ARG A 37 -4.59 4.68 -8.18
C ARG A 37 -5.07 4.29 -6.79
N SER A 38 -5.34 5.29 -5.96
CA SER A 38 -5.97 5.08 -4.66
C SER A 38 -7.46 5.30 -4.83
N MET A 39 -8.23 4.23 -4.72
CA MET A 39 -9.67 4.20 -4.94
C MET A 39 -10.07 4.36 -6.41
N PRO A 40 -11.10 3.60 -6.87
CA PRO A 40 -11.37 3.43 -8.30
C PRO A 40 -11.80 4.69 -9.06
N PHE A 41 -12.34 5.68 -8.37
CA PHE A 41 -12.85 6.88 -9.04
C PHE A 41 -11.93 8.09 -8.92
N ARG A 42 -10.76 7.94 -8.28
CA ARG A 42 -9.78 9.01 -8.20
C ARG A 42 -8.89 9.00 -9.43
N GLU A 43 -8.32 10.16 -9.76
CA GLU A 43 -7.33 10.23 -10.83
C GLU A 43 -6.07 9.46 -10.43
N PRO A 44 -5.46 8.73 -11.37
CA PRO A 44 -4.23 8.01 -11.06
C PRO A 44 -3.05 8.97 -10.97
N HIS A 45 -2.05 8.57 -10.20
CA HIS A 45 -0.75 9.24 -10.14
C HIS A 45 0.19 8.50 -11.08
N ARG A 46 0.73 9.22 -12.07
CA ARG A 46 1.56 8.62 -13.11
C ARG A 46 3.01 9.01 -12.91
N GLY A 47 3.87 8.00 -12.82
CA GLY A 47 5.28 8.18 -12.61
C GLY A 47 5.63 8.43 -11.15
N ARG A 48 6.93 8.30 -10.85
CA ARG A 48 7.42 8.42 -9.48
C ARG A 48 7.23 9.81 -8.89
N ASP A 49 7.33 10.86 -9.71
CA ASP A 49 7.19 12.23 -9.21
C ASP A 49 5.78 12.50 -8.70
N GLU A 50 4.76 12.11 -9.47
CA GLU A 50 3.37 12.25 -9.03
C GLU A 50 3.07 11.36 -7.83
N LEU A 51 3.62 10.14 -7.82
CA LEU A 51 3.46 9.24 -6.69
C LEU A 51 4.09 9.83 -5.44
N ALA A 52 5.30 10.40 -5.54
CA ALA A 52 5.97 11.02 -4.42
C ALA A 52 5.15 12.17 -3.83
N ALA A 53 4.61 13.02 -4.69
CA ALA A 53 3.79 14.15 -4.26
C ALA A 53 2.53 13.66 -3.53
N TYR A 54 1.88 12.63 -4.06
CA TYR A 54 0.71 12.02 -3.42
C TYR A 54 1.06 11.43 -2.05
N LEU A 55 2.14 10.68 -1.95
CA LEU A 55 2.54 10.06 -0.70
C LEU A 55 2.85 11.11 0.37
N ARG A 56 3.59 12.16 0.01
CA ARG A 56 3.90 13.24 0.95
C ARG A 56 2.64 13.94 1.43
N TRP A 57 1.72 14.22 0.51
CA TRP A 57 0.44 14.81 0.86
C TRP A 57 -0.36 13.90 1.79
N SER A 58 -0.45 12.63 1.45
CA SER A 58 -1.24 11.66 2.22
C SER A 58 -0.69 11.45 3.64
N PHE A 59 0.62 11.63 3.83
CA PHE A 59 1.26 11.45 5.13
C PHE A 59 1.29 12.70 5.99
N THR A 60 0.88 13.86 5.46
CA THR A 60 1.08 15.17 6.11
C THR A 60 0.53 15.23 7.54
N ASP A 61 -0.70 14.84 7.76
CA ASP A 61 -1.33 14.93 9.08
C ASP A 61 -1.59 13.57 9.70
N GLU A 62 -0.98 12.53 9.15
CA GLU A 62 -1.17 11.18 9.61
C GLU A 62 -0.13 10.82 10.67
N ARG A 63 -0.59 10.38 11.82
CA ARG A 63 0.29 9.78 12.83
C ARG A 63 -0.05 8.30 12.92
N VAL A 64 0.86 7.47 12.42
CA VAL A 64 0.66 6.03 12.37
C VAL A 64 0.94 5.40 13.73
N VAL A 65 0.02 4.57 14.19
CA VAL A 65 0.20 3.78 15.40
C VAL A 65 0.72 2.39 15.04
N ASP A 66 0.15 1.77 14.01
CA ASP A 66 0.58 0.45 13.57
C ASP A 66 0.11 0.18 12.14
N VAL A 67 0.97 -0.46 11.36
CA VAL A 67 0.64 -0.91 10.00
C VAL A 67 0.85 -2.42 9.93
N ARG A 68 -0.11 -3.12 9.36
CA ARG A 68 -0.01 -4.56 9.16
C ARG A 68 -0.46 -4.93 7.76
N PHE A 69 0.35 -5.74 7.08
CA PHE A 69 -0.02 -6.34 5.79
C PHE A 69 -0.15 -7.83 5.97
N GLY A 70 -1.12 -8.42 5.29
CA GLY A 70 -1.25 -9.87 5.19
C GLY A 70 -0.29 -10.43 4.16
N ALA A 71 -0.15 -11.76 4.14
CA ALA A 71 0.65 -12.43 3.13
C ALA A 71 0.03 -12.20 1.74
N PRO A 72 0.82 -11.90 0.72
CA PRO A 72 0.27 -11.63 -0.59
C PRO A 72 -0.29 -12.91 -1.25
N VAL A 73 -1.39 -12.74 -1.94
CA VAL A 73 -1.95 -13.77 -2.82
C VAL A 73 -1.39 -13.54 -4.21
N ILE A 74 -0.79 -14.57 -4.79
CA ILE A 74 -0.10 -14.47 -6.07
C ILE A 74 -1.01 -14.91 -7.20
N GLY A 75 -1.16 -14.06 -8.20
CA GLY A 75 -1.93 -14.36 -9.40
C GLY A 75 -1.01 -14.60 -10.59
N GLU A 76 -1.58 -14.51 -11.79
CA GLU A 76 -0.85 -14.69 -13.03
C GLU A 76 -0.34 -13.35 -13.56
N HIS A 77 0.60 -13.40 -14.50
CA HIS A 77 1.10 -12.23 -15.24
C HIS A 77 1.68 -11.12 -14.34
N GLY A 78 2.36 -11.52 -13.28
CA GLY A 78 3.00 -10.56 -12.38
C GLY A 78 2.05 -9.88 -11.39
N LEU A 79 0.81 -10.36 -11.30
CA LEU A 79 -0.20 -9.75 -10.43
C LEU A 79 -0.18 -10.37 -9.04
N ALA A 80 -0.33 -9.53 -8.03
CA ALA A 80 -0.51 -9.98 -6.65
C ALA A 80 -1.50 -9.06 -5.94
N VAL A 81 -2.08 -9.56 -4.85
CA VAL A 81 -2.97 -8.76 -4.00
C VAL A 81 -2.63 -9.01 -2.54
N ALA A 82 -2.68 -7.98 -1.72
CA ALA A 82 -2.45 -8.09 -0.29
C ALA A 82 -3.42 -7.20 0.46
N GLU A 83 -3.86 -7.69 1.60
CA GLU A 83 -4.68 -6.90 2.50
C GLU A 83 -3.81 -6.09 3.46
N PHE A 84 -4.32 -4.96 3.92
CA PHE A 84 -3.61 -4.14 4.89
C PHE A 84 -4.57 -3.50 5.89
N ARG A 85 -4.02 -3.15 7.04
CA ARG A 85 -4.73 -2.44 8.09
C ARG A 85 -3.79 -1.41 8.70
N VAL A 86 -4.25 -0.18 8.82
CA VAL A 86 -3.48 0.92 9.41
C VAL A 86 -4.27 1.48 10.59
N LEU A 87 -3.64 1.48 11.76
CA LEU A 87 -4.16 2.20 12.92
C LEU A 87 -3.45 3.54 12.96
N ALA A 88 -4.22 4.61 12.97
CA ALA A 88 -3.67 5.96 12.95
C ALA A 88 -4.40 6.86 13.94
N GLU A 89 -3.79 7.99 14.23
CA GLU A 89 -4.44 9.09 14.94
C GLU A 89 -4.33 10.31 14.04
N GLU A 90 -5.46 10.87 13.71
CA GLU A 90 -5.57 12.05 12.88
C GLU A 90 -6.22 13.16 13.67
N GLY A 91 -6.37 14.35 13.09
CA GLY A 91 -6.86 15.52 13.80
C GLY A 91 -8.16 15.33 14.60
N GLU A 92 -9.01 14.40 14.18
CA GLU A 92 -10.30 14.12 14.82
C GLU A 92 -10.27 12.92 15.77
N GLY A 93 -9.09 12.33 16.00
CA GLY A 93 -8.94 11.22 16.91
C GLY A 93 -8.48 9.94 16.21
N PRO A 94 -8.59 8.80 16.92
CA PRO A 94 -8.13 7.53 16.35
C PRO A 94 -8.98 7.08 15.16
N SER A 95 -8.33 6.47 14.19
CA SER A 95 -8.99 5.91 13.01
C SER A 95 -8.35 4.60 12.61
N THR A 96 -9.09 3.80 11.87
CA THR A 96 -8.61 2.57 11.26
C THR A 96 -8.91 2.61 9.78
N LEU A 97 -7.89 2.30 8.98
CA LEU A 97 -8.04 2.17 7.54
C LEU A 97 -7.71 0.73 7.19
N ALA A 98 -8.57 0.07 6.44
CA ALA A 98 -8.34 -1.31 6.02
C ALA A 98 -8.79 -1.52 4.59
N GLY A 99 -8.06 -2.35 3.87
CA GLY A 99 -8.38 -2.63 2.48
C GLY A 99 -7.40 -3.59 1.86
N CYS A 100 -7.26 -3.48 0.55
CA CYS A 100 -6.34 -4.32 -0.20
C CYS A 100 -5.70 -3.54 -1.34
N VAL A 101 -4.52 -3.98 -1.75
CA VAL A 101 -3.81 -3.42 -2.89
C VAL A 101 -3.61 -4.52 -3.94
N PHE A 102 -3.95 -4.20 -5.18
CA PHE A 102 -3.60 -5.01 -6.34
C PHE A 102 -2.37 -4.39 -6.96
N VAL A 103 -1.36 -5.20 -7.21
CA VAL A 103 -0.11 -4.71 -7.78
C VAL A 103 0.37 -5.64 -8.89
N ARG A 104 0.85 -5.04 -9.98
CA ARG A 104 1.47 -5.78 -11.08
C ARG A 104 2.94 -5.42 -11.13
N PHE A 105 3.78 -6.44 -11.23
CA PHE A 105 5.23 -6.28 -11.29
C PHE A 105 5.75 -6.56 -12.69
N ASP A 106 6.83 -5.87 -13.05
CA ASP A 106 7.56 -6.19 -14.28
C ASP A 106 8.53 -7.37 -14.04
N ALA A 107 9.28 -7.74 -15.07
CA ALA A 107 10.21 -8.87 -14.99
C ALA A 107 11.33 -8.65 -13.95
N GLU A 108 11.63 -7.41 -13.63
CA GLU A 108 12.68 -7.06 -12.66
C GLU A 108 12.14 -6.94 -11.24
N GLY A 109 10.82 -7.04 -11.07
CA GLY A 109 10.18 -6.97 -9.75
C GLY A 109 9.76 -5.58 -9.32
N PHE A 110 9.78 -4.59 -10.22
CA PHE A 110 9.27 -3.25 -9.92
C PHE A 110 7.77 -3.18 -10.18
N ALA A 111 7.06 -2.48 -9.32
CA ALA A 111 5.63 -2.27 -9.48
C ALA A 111 5.38 -1.31 -10.66
N VAL A 112 4.64 -1.78 -11.66
CA VAL A 112 4.26 -0.96 -12.81
C VAL A 112 2.87 -0.40 -12.68
N GLU A 113 2.01 -1.07 -11.92
CA GLU A 113 0.66 -0.60 -11.63
C GLU A 113 0.27 -1.05 -10.22
N ALA A 114 -0.35 -0.14 -9.47
CA ALA A 114 -0.91 -0.48 -8.17
C ALA A 114 -2.27 0.20 -8.03
N ARG A 115 -3.22 -0.52 -7.44
CA ARG A 115 -4.56 0.00 -7.18
C ARG A 115 -4.97 -0.43 -5.79
N ASP A 116 -5.41 0.50 -4.97
CA ASP A 116 -5.90 0.12 -3.65
C ASP A 116 -7.39 0.46 -3.47
N TYR A 117 -8.03 -0.31 -2.63
CA TYR A 117 -9.44 -0.20 -2.24
C TYR A 117 -9.48 -0.30 -0.73
N TRP A 118 -10.07 0.69 -0.09
CA TRP A 118 -10.03 0.73 1.37
C TRP A 118 -11.27 1.41 1.96
N HIS A 119 -11.47 1.17 3.24
CA HIS A 119 -12.46 1.86 4.05
C HIS A 119 -11.79 2.40 5.30
N SER A 120 -12.36 3.48 5.83
CA SER A 120 -11.88 4.09 7.05
C SER A 120 -13.04 4.17 8.05
N VAL A 121 -12.76 3.87 9.31
CA VAL A 121 -13.73 3.97 10.40
C VAL A 121 -13.11 4.69 11.59
N PRO A 122 -13.93 5.38 12.41
CA PRO A 122 -13.43 5.95 13.67
C PRO A 122 -13.01 4.86 14.66
N GLY A 123 -12.05 5.19 15.51
CA GLY A 123 -11.54 4.28 16.53
C GLY A 123 -10.57 3.26 15.95
N HIS A 124 -9.91 2.52 16.83
CA HIS A 124 -9.04 1.43 16.44
C HIS A 124 -9.82 0.12 16.48
N GLN A 125 -10.02 -0.49 15.31
CA GLN A 125 -10.77 -1.72 15.15
C GLN A 125 -9.97 -2.71 14.31
N GLU A 126 -10.05 -4.00 14.66
CA GLU A 126 -9.41 -5.03 13.83
C GLU A 126 -10.43 -5.58 12.86
N PRO A 127 -10.09 -5.69 11.55
CA PRO A 127 -10.95 -6.40 10.61
C PRO A 127 -11.04 -7.88 10.98
N ALA A 128 -12.01 -8.58 10.42
CA ALA A 128 -12.19 -10.00 10.70
C ALA A 128 -10.88 -10.75 10.47
N GLY A 129 -10.40 -11.46 11.50
CA GLY A 129 -9.06 -12.05 11.51
C GLY A 129 -8.80 -13.05 10.39
N SER A 130 -9.85 -13.70 9.89
CA SER A 130 -9.72 -14.66 8.81
C SER A 130 -9.33 -14.02 7.47
N LEU A 131 -9.40 -12.70 7.36
CA LEU A 131 -9.03 -12.00 6.13
C LEU A 131 -7.53 -11.76 6.03
N PHE A 132 -6.81 -11.83 7.14
CA PHE A 132 -5.36 -11.61 7.14
C PHE A 132 -4.65 -12.96 7.14
N LEU A 133 -4.10 -13.32 5.99
CA LEU A 133 -3.33 -14.54 5.83
C LEU A 133 -1.92 -14.35 6.41
N GLY A 134 -1.50 -15.24 7.20
CA GLY A 134 -0.16 -15.23 7.77
C GLY A 134 -0.08 -14.69 9.19
#